data_b3e91943babe5fbd04b5e4653ec17519
#
_entry.id   b3e91943babe5fbd04b5e4653ec17519
#
_cell.length_a   1.000
_cell.length_b   1.000
_cell.length_c   1.000
_cell.angle_alpha   90.00
_cell.angle_beta   90.00
_cell.angle_gamma   90.00
#
_symmetry.space_group_name_H-M   'P 1'
#
loop_
_entity.id
_entity.type
_entity.pdbx_description
1 polymer ?
#
loop_
_entity_poly.entity_id
_entity_poly.type
_entity_poly.pdbx_seq_one_letter_code
_entity_poly.pdbx_strand_id
1 'polypeptide(L)'
;VTPRLAAIGMLCLLCALVPSITQAGDDPRVIRRVYIDRRDIFDPSTNDWFFAGSLVNALHTTTRFDVIEDELLFVSGDDLDTAVLQETERNLRRIGVFASVQITTRDVGSDSVDVIVQTQDRLSLRPAVLLGTGGGITNVGAKVEEINLFGNGTQAMVYGLYRTENAIGWEGMAQLTQRRLFGSEINLIGALKANRIRTDQMLQVTQPYRTMSTPWAFSVGVWNAFGSDFDYRSDPAQRNLLPFYDREVVGWLSQASGERDRLFTSVSVRLSDVQRVVPSSRQAFDNTGHVLVAFSSITQSYHRSRFLDGYETEDVPEGAWGSAIIGRVFSLGNGGQTFWYLGGQAEQSRYVSPALYLHGRIQAGTGFGDRRARYTYLEINGLGHLKFSEHFVATARIRSQTAWNWTAFRQLVLDFETGLRGYVANGISGENRIFTNSELRWFPGWKTWILGWSAVAFYDNGTVWGQGDPLSSTRFHHAVGLGLRIHNLKAAGDDAVFRFDLAYNMDTGKIAGLIFNINQAFSAFSSHKYRAPDVLGRDIDLQ
;
A
#
# COMPACT_ATOMS: atom_id res chain seq x y z
N VAL A 1 -21.87 -33.29 -22.88
CA VAL A 1 -21.27 -32.10 -23.56
C VAL A 1 -21.11 -31.03 -22.51
N THR A 2 -19.88 -30.83 -22.08
CA THR A 2 -19.50 -30.00 -20.92
C THR A 2 -19.19 -28.56 -21.32
N PRO A 3 -19.61 -27.54 -20.56
CA PRO A 3 -19.31 -26.13 -20.83
C PRO A 3 -17.97 -25.76 -20.16
N ARG A 4 -16.84 -26.19 -20.71
CA ARG A 4 -15.51 -25.91 -20.15
C ARG A 4 -14.60 -25.03 -21.01
N LEU A 5 -15.08 -24.53 -22.14
CA LEU A 5 -14.27 -23.76 -23.11
C LEU A 5 -14.71 -22.29 -23.31
N ALA A 6 -15.80 -21.84 -22.69
CA ALA A 6 -16.30 -20.47 -22.87
C ALA A 6 -15.63 -19.41 -21.97
N ALA A 7 -14.95 -19.81 -20.89
CA ALA A 7 -14.38 -18.85 -19.92
C ALA A 7 -13.01 -18.28 -20.33
N ILE A 8 -12.28 -18.93 -21.23
CA ILE A 8 -10.94 -18.48 -21.66
C ILE A 8 -11.03 -17.46 -22.81
N GLY A 9 -12.10 -17.52 -23.63
CA GLY A 9 -12.30 -16.60 -24.75
C GLY A 9 -12.70 -15.17 -24.37
N MET A 10 -13.22 -14.96 -23.17
CA MET A 10 -13.72 -13.65 -22.74
C MET A 10 -12.66 -12.72 -22.11
N LEU A 11 -11.49 -13.26 -21.77
CA LEU A 11 -10.39 -12.47 -21.18
C LEU A 11 -9.54 -11.74 -22.24
N CYS A 12 -9.58 -12.16 -23.51
CA CYS A 12 -8.77 -11.58 -24.59
C CYS A 12 -9.47 -10.45 -25.38
N LEU A 13 -10.75 -10.19 -25.18
CA LEU A 13 -11.52 -9.25 -26.02
C LEU A 13 -11.65 -7.83 -25.44
N LEU A 14 -11.08 -7.54 -24.27
CA LEU A 14 -11.15 -6.22 -23.61
C LEU A 14 -9.93 -5.31 -23.91
N CYS A 15 -8.98 -5.73 -24.71
CA CYS A 15 -7.74 -4.96 -24.99
C CYS A 15 -7.75 -4.12 -26.27
N ALA A 16 -8.85 -3.97 -26.98
CA ALA A 16 -8.86 -3.30 -28.29
C ALA A 16 -9.77 -2.08 -28.36
N LEU A 17 -9.40 -0.99 -27.68
CA LEU A 17 -9.84 0.37 -28.03
C LEU A 17 -8.79 1.36 -27.51
N VAL A 18 -7.74 1.58 -28.29
CA VAL A 18 -6.74 2.63 -28.05
C VAL A 18 -7.13 3.86 -28.87
N PRO A 19 -7.45 5.01 -28.28
CA PRO A 19 -7.51 6.27 -29.01
C PRO A 19 -6.09 6.80 -29.25
N SER A 20 -5.75 7.06 -30.49
CA SER A 20 -4.52 7.76 -30.90
C SER A 20 -4.54 9.18 -30.32
N ILE A 21 -3.51 9.56 -29.60
CA ILE A 21 -3.32 10.91 -29.05
C ILE A 21 -2.15 11.55 -29.79
N THR A 22 -2.41 12.76 -30.23
CA THR A 22 -1.49 13.71 -30.87
C THR A 22 -0.25 13.93 -30.00
N GLN A 23 0.92 13.76 -30.58
CA GLN A 23 2.20 14.18 -30.06
C GLN A 23 2.19 15.69 -29.75
N ALA A 24 2.61 16.07 -28.55
CA ALA A 24 3.03 17.44 -28.27
C ALA A 24 4.26 17.75 -29.15
N GLY A 25 4.24 18.90 -29.82
CA GLY A 25 5.34 19.28 -30.70
C GLY A 25 6.64 19.45 -29.92
N ASP A 26 7.72 18.96 -30.48
CA ASP A 26 9.08 19.19 -29.99
C ASP A 26 9.36 20.69 -30.03
N ASP A 27 9.75 21.28 -28.89
CA ASP A 27 10.26 22.63 -28.82
C ASP A 27 11.73 22.58 -29.25
N PRO A 28 12.15 23.22 -30.36
CA PRO A 28 13.49 23.07 -30.90
C PRO A 28 14.58 23.75 -30.06
N ARG A 29 14.24 24.29 -28.88
CA ARG A 29 15.18 24.99 -28.01
C ARG A 29 16.00 24.02 -27.16
N VAL A 30 17.26 24.36 -26.92
CA VAL A 30 18.20 23.55 -26.15
C VAL A 30 18.38 24.14 -24.74
N ILE A 31 18.50 23.27 -23.76
CA ILE A 31 18.77 23.63 -22.35
C ILE A 31 20.24 24.11 -22.26
N ARG A 32 20.43 25.42 -22.09
CA ARG A 32 21.78 26.00 -21.99
C ARG A 32 22.42 25.75 -20.63
N ARG A 33 21.67 26.02 -19.55
CA ARG A 33 22.12 25.83 -18.15
C ARG A 33 20.98 25.44 -17.26
N VAL A 34 21.29 24.65 -16.23
CA VAL A 34 20.39 24.30 -15.14
C VAL A 34 20.84 25.01 -13.87
N TYR A 35 19.93 25.75 -13.25
CA TYR A 35 20.15 26.44 -11.98
C TYR A 35 19.25 25.78 -10.93
N ILE A 36 19.82 25.42 -9.76
CA ILE A 36 19.11 24.86 -8.63
C ILE A 36 19.08 25.91 -7.51
N ASP A 37 17.88 26.41 -7.19
CA ASP A 37 17.60 27.35 -6.10
C ASP A 37 16.95 26.58 -4.95
N ARG A 38 17.74 26.34 -3.89
CA ARG A 38 17.30 25.61 -2.69
C ARG A 38 16.90 26.59 -1.61
N ARG A 39 15.69 26.43 -1.10
CA ARG A 39 15.17 27.27 -0.01
C ARG A 39 14.93 26.44 1.22
N ASP A 40 15.22 27.02 2.38
CA ASP A 40 14.96 26.44 3.68
C ASP A 40 13.46 26.41 3.98
N ILE A 41 13.05 25.80 5.09
CA ILE A 41 11.65 25.62 5.49
C ILE A 41 10.94 26.97 5.57
N PHE A 42 11.55 27.95 6.22
CA PHE A 42 11.05 29.32 6.35
C PHE A 42 11.96 30.29 5.61
N ASP A 43 11.37 31.09 4.72
CA ASP A 43 12.06 32.18 4.06
C ASP A 43 12.23 33.35 5.06
N PRO A 44 13.46 33.76 5.40
CA PRO A 44 13.69 34.86 6.33
C PRO A 44 13.09 36.20 5.88
N SER A 45 12.77 36.34 4.60
CA SER A 45 12.19 37.56 4.03
C SER A 45 10.68 37.68 4.18
N THR A 46 9.97 36.59 4.50
CA THR A 46 8.50 36.52 4.61
C THR A 46 7.98 36.51 6.06
N ASN A 47 8.58 37.06 6.94
CA ASN A 47 8.46 37.56 8.32
C ASN A 47 7.25 37.22 9.23
N ASP A 48 6.48 36.20 9.02
CA ASP A 48 5.27 35.95 9.83
C ASP A 48 5.47 35.09 11.10
N TRP A 49 6.65 34.47 11.29
CA TRP A 49 6.95 33.63 12.45
C TRP A 49 8.41 33.76 12.92
N PHE A 50 8.85 34.97 13.12
CA PHE A 50 10.25 35.37 13.33
C PHE A 50 11.06 34.52 14.33
N PHE A 51 10.53 34.14 15.46
CA PHE A 51 11.30 33.40 16.47
C PHE A 51 11.29 31.87 16.24
N ALA A 52 10.14 31.30 15.94
CA ALA A 52 10.01 29.86 15.75
C ALA A 52 10.62 29.41 14.43
N GLY A 53 10.50 30.20 13.36
CA GLY A 53 11.04 29.87 12.06
C GLY A 53 12.56 29.76 12.03
N SER A 54 13.27 30.68 12.68
CA SER A 54 14.72 30.64 12.78
C SER A 54 15.24 29.46 13.59
N LEU A 55 14.53 29.08 14.67
CA LEU A 55 14.88 27.90 15.45
C LEU A 55 14.65 26.60 14.66
N VAL A 56 13.56 26.51 13.90
CA VAL A 56 13.28 25.34 13.05
C VAL A 56 14.33 25.22 11.94
N ASN A 57 14.67 26.32 11.26
CA ASN A 57 15.74 26.32 10.26
C ASN A 57 17.11 25.95 10.88
N ALA A 58 17.41 26.37 12.10
CA ALA A 58 18.65 26.03 12.79
C ALA A 58 18.76 24.54 13.18
N LEU A 59 17.62 23.87 13.35
CA LEU A 59 17.54 22.45 13.65
C LEU A 59 17.37 21.58 12.40
N HIS A 60 17.11 22.20 11.25
CA HIS A 60 16.92 21.53 9.97
C HIS A 60 18.24 21.47 9.18
N THR A 61 18.47 20.38 8.48
CA THR A 61 19.54 20.28 7.48
C THR A 61 18.93 20.40 6.10
N THR A 62 19.21 21.53 5.43
CA THR A 62 18.71 21.77 4.06
C THR A 62 19.11 20.63 3.13
N THR A 63 18.20 20.21 2.27
CA THR A 63 18.42 19.14 1.28
C THR A 63 19.66 19.46 0.44
N ARG A 64 20.55 18.50 0.33
CA ARG A 64 21.82 18.66 -0.38
C ARG A 64 21.58 18.81 -1.88
N PHE A 65 22.54 19.47 -2.53
CA PHE A 65 22.48 19.75 -3.97
C PHE A 65 22.42 18.45 -4.79
N ASP A 66 23.27 17.48 -4.44
CA ASP A 66 23.34 16.17 -5.09
C ASP A 66 21.99 15.42 -5.07
N VAL A 67 21.20 15.53 -3.99
CA VAL A 67 19.88 14.91 -3.90
C VAL A 67 18.91 15.46 -4.93
N ILE A 68 18.98 16.76 -5.22
CA ILE A 68 18.11 17.38 -6.23
C ILE A 68 18.63 17.04 -7.63
N GLU A 69 19.95 17.20 -7.85
CA GLU A 69 20.61 16.95 -9.13
C GLU A 69 20.37 15.51 -9.61
N ASP A 70 20.48 14.54 -8.69
CA ASP A 70 20.21 13.12 -8.95
C ASP A 70 18.78 12.82 -9.41
N GLU A 71 17.82 13.69 -9.16
CA GLU A 71 16.41 13.53 -9.57
C GLU A 71 16.08 14.21 -10.90
N LEU A 72 17.00 15.01 -11.45
CA LEU A 72 16.80 15.66 -12.73
C LEU A 72 16.83 14.60 -13.85
N LEU A 73 15.87 14.67 -14.75
CA LEU A 73 15.77 13.80 -15.93
C LEU A 73 16.34 14.49 -17.18
N PHE A 74 16.99 15.65 -17.03
CA PHE A 74 17.59 16.43 -18.09
C PHE A 74 18.92 17.03 -17.62
N VAL A 75 19.78 17.31 -18.57
CA VAL A 75 21.07 17.98 -18.34
C VAL A 75 21.25 19.17 -19.31
N SER A 76 22.25 19.99 -19.05
CA SER A 76 22.65 21.04 -20.02
C SER A 76 23.09 20.40 -21.34
N GLY A 77 22.52 20.87 -22.45
CA GLY A 77 22.75 20.35 -23.79
C GLY A 77 21.61 19.49 -24.34
N ASP A 78 20.64 19.09 -23.52
CA ASP A 78 19.46 18.35 -23.97
C ASP A 78 18.46 19.29 -24.68
N ASP A 79 17.66 18.72 -25.58
CA ASP A 79 16.51 19.40 -26.15
C ASP A 79 15.44 19.65 -25.06
N LEU A 80 14.78 20.82 -25.16
CA LEU A 80 13.74 21.17 -24.20
C LEU A 80 12.49 20.33 -24.41
N ASP A 81 12.23 19.42 -23.47
CA ASP A 81 10.98 18.66 -23.38
C ASP A 81 10.21 19.04 -22.13
N THR A 82 9.08 19.69 -22.32
CA THR A 82 8.20 20.12 -21.22
C THR A 82 7.61 18.95 -20.43
N ALA A 83 7.44 17.77 -21.04
CA ALA A 83 6.96 16.57 -20.36
C ALA A 83 8.03 16.04 -19.40
N VAL A 84 9.31 16.07 -19.80
CA VAL A 84 10.45 15.69 -18.96
C VAL A 84 10.60 16.65 -17.78
N LEU A 85 10.43 17.97 -18.00
CA LEU A 85 10.45 18.95 -16.90
C LEU A 85 9.33 18.68 -15.89
N GLN A 86 8.11 18.43 -16.35
CA GLN A 86 6.95 18.11 -15.49
C GLN A 86 7.14 16.78 -14.75
N GLU A 87 7.74 15.78 -15.38
CA GLU A 87 8.03 14.50 -14.74
C GLU A 87 9.09 14.64 -13.65
N THR A 88 10.15 15.42 -13.92
CA THR A 88 11.17 15.79 -12.93
C THR A 88 10.53 16.48 -11.72
N GLU A 89 9.65 17.46 -11.96
CA GLU A 89 8.96 18.17 -10.90
C GLU A 89 8.08 17.21 -10.05
N ARG A 90 7.39 16.25 -10.69
CA ARG A 90 6.65 15.20 -9.97
C ARG A 90 7.57 14.29 -9.16
N ASN A 91 8.73 13.89 -9.72
CA ASN A 91 9.70 13.05 -9.03
C ASN A 91 10.27 13.75 -7.79
N LEU A 92 10.67 15.00 -7.90
CA LEU A 92 11.13 15.80 -6.77
C LEU A 92 10.04 15.92 -5.68
N ARG A 93 8.78 16.20 -6.06
CA ARG A 93 7.66 16.20 -5.09
C ARG A 93 7.45 14.85 -4.42
N ARG A 94 7.65 13.75 -5.16
CA ARG A 94 7.45 12.37 -4.65
C ARG A 94 8.48 11.97 -3.59
N ILE A 95 9.68 12.58 -3.57
CA ILE A 95 10.65 12.36 -2.49
C ILE A 95 10.04 12.69 -1.13
N GLY A 96 9.16 13.69 -1.09
CA GLY A 96 8.42 14.06 0.11
C GLY A 96 9.19 14.99 1.04
N VAL A 97 10.41 15.43 0.71
CA VAL A 97 11.22 16.35 1.54
C VAL A 97 10.95 17.82 1.21
N PHE A 98 10.26 18.11 0.12
CA PHE A 98 9.96 19.47 -0.31
C PHE A 98 8.52 19.88 -0.01
N ALA A 99 8.34 21.11 0.46
CA ALA A 99 7.05 21.78 0.59
C ALA A 99 6.54 22.28 -0.78
N SER A 100 7.46 22.77 -1.61
CA SER A 100 7.17 23.17 -2.98
C SER A 100 8.33 22.81 -3.90
N VAL A 101 8.00 22.48 -5.13
CA VAL A 101 8.93 22.30 -6.24
C VAL A 101 8.33 23.02 -7.44
N GLN A 102 9.13 23.85 -8.08
CA GLN A 102 8.76 24.57 -9.28
C GLN A 102 9.91 24.56 -10.27
N ILE A 103 9.64 24.13 -11.50
CA ILE A 103 10.61 24.18 -12.60
C ILE A 103 10.10 25.21 -13.60
N THR A 104 10.94 26.21 -13.86
CA THR A 104 10.62 27.29 -14.81
C THR A 104 11.73 27.42 -15.85
N THR A 105 11.38 27.91 -17.02
CA THR A 105 12.32 28.20 -18.10
C THR A 105 12.47 29.70 -18.29
N ARG A 106 13.68 30.12 -18.61
CA ARG A 106 13.99 31.51 -18.98
C ARG A 106 14.67 31.51 -20.35
N ASP A 107 14.04 32.18 -21.32
CA ASP A 107 14.58 32.28 -22.68
C ASP A 107 15.92 33.02 -22.69
N VAL A 108 16.87 32.47 -23.44
CA VAL A 108 18.19 33.04 -23.64
C VAL A 108 18.52 32.99 -25.13
N GLY A 109 18.05 34.02 -25.86
CA GLY A 109 18.13 34.02 -27.32
C GLY A 109 16.97 33.27 -27.98
N SER A 110 17.12 32.95 -29.29
CA SER A 110 16.06 32.31 -30.07
C SER A 110 16.01 30.79 -29.89
N ASP A 111 17.14 30.15 -29.57
CA ASP A 111 17.32 28.70 -29.71
C ASP A 111 17.72 28.01 -28.38
N SER A 112 17.76 28.76 -27.27
CA SER A 112 18.18 28.19 -25.99
C SER A 112 17.41 28.76 -24.80
N VAL A 113 17.31 27.94 -23.74
CA VAL A 113 16.68 28.30 -22.47
C VAL A 113 17.58 27.96 -21.29
N ASP A 114 17.49 28.75 -20.24
CA ASP A 114 17.96 28.33 -18.91
C ASP A 114 16.80 27.70 -18.14
N VAL A 115 17.05 26.57 -17.48
CA VAL A 115 16.07 25.91 -16.60
C VAL A 115 16.42 26.25 -15.17
N ILE A 116 15.41 26.68 -14.40
CA ILE A 116 15.53 27.05 -13.00
C ILE A 116 14.68 26.08 -12.19
N VAL A 117 15.32 25.25 -11.36
CA VAL A 117 14.70 24.31 -10.45
C VAL A 117 14.68 24.94 -9.06
N GLN A 118 13.50 25.37 -8.61
CA GLN A 118 13.30 25.94 -7.28
C GLN A 118 12.69 24.90 -6.36
N THR A 119 13.34 24.65 -5.23
CA THR A 119 12.84 23.74 -4.19
C THR A 119 12.78 24.47 -2.86
N GLN A 120 11.73 24.24 -2.11
CA GLN A 120 11.62 24.69 -0.72
C GLN A 120 11.47 23.47 0.16
N ASP A 121 12.36 23.32 1.11
CA ASP A 121 12.32 22.22 2.08
C ASP A 121 11.09 22.34 2.97
N ARG A 122 10.66 21.21 3.52
CA ARG A 122 9.70 21.15 4.60
C ARG A 122 10.31 20.50 5.83
N LEU A 123 9.66 20.64 6.97
CA LEU A 123 10.08 19.94 8.18
C LEU A 123 10.18 18.44 7.92
N SER A 124 11.40 17.92 7.97
CA SER A 124 11.72 16.52 7.68
C SER A 124 11.46 15.61 8.88
N LEU A 125 11.61 16.14 10.10
CA LEU A 125 11.33 15.42 11.34
C LEU A 125 9.82 15.37 11.61
N ARG A 126 9.26 14.16 11.68
CA ARG A 126 7.83 13.89 11.85
C ARG A 126 7.58 13.07 13.12
N PRO A 127 7.40 13.71 14.27
CA PRO A 127 6.92 13.02 15.44
C PRO A 127 5.42 12.70 15.32
N ALA A 128 5.01 11.51 15.76
CA ALA A 128 3.61 11.13 15.80
C ALA A 128 3.32 10.34 17.07
N VAL A 129 2.14 10.57 17.64
CA VAL A 129 1.59 9.75 18.72
C VAL A 129 0.78 8.63 18.08
N LEU A 130 1.01 7.39 18.52
CA LEU A 130 0.29 6.21 18.08
C LEU A 130 -0.74 5.86 19.16
N LEU A 131 -2.00 6.04 18.84
CA LEU A 131 -3.11 5.75 19.74
C LEU A 131 -4.18 4.96 18.98
N GLY A 132 -4.67 3.91 19.60
CA GLY A 132 -5.77 3.14 19.05
C GLY A 132 -6.43 2.30 20.13
N THR A 133 -7.74 2.18 20.09
CA THR A 133 -8.50 1.26 20.92
C THR A 133 -9.68 0.71 20.15
N GLY A 134 -10.02 -0.53 20.42
CA GLY A 134 -11.14 -1.23 19.79
C GLY A 134 -11.05 -2.72 20.05
N GLY A 135 -12.17 -3.42 20.01
CA GLY A 135 -12.21 -4.87 20.16
C GLY A 135 -11.57 -5.42 21.45
N GLY A 136 -11.45 -4.61 22.51
CA GLY A 136 -10.78 -4.99 23.75
C GLY A 136 -9.26 -4.81 23.75
N ILE A 137 -8.68 -4.28 22.67
CA ILE A 137 -7.25 -3.98 22.56
C ILE A 137 -7.05 -2.45 22.64
N THR A 138 -5.99 -2.05 23.31
CA THR A 138 -5.50 -0.67 23.33
C THR A 138 -4.03 -0.63 22.93
N ASN A 139 -3.71 0.28 22.05
CA ASN A 139 -2.36 0.57 21.57
C ASN A 139 -2.00 2.00 21.94
N VAL A 140 -0.85 2.20 22.58
CA VAL A 140 -0.33 3.52 22.95
C VAL A 140 1.16 3.57 22.65
N GLY A 141 1.59 4.56 21.90
CA GLY A 141 2.99 4.68 21.55
C GLY A 141 3.37 6.00 20.91
N ALA A 142 4.59 6.05 20.43
CA ALA A 142 5.12 7.18 19.69
C ALA A 142 5.98 6.70 18.51
N LYS A 143 5.95 7.47 17.44
CA LYS A 143 6.79 7.30 16.26
C LYS A 143 7.57 8.59 16.01
N VAL A 144 8.82 8.43 15.63
CA VAL A 144 9.64 9.52 15.09
C VAL A 144 10.16 9.06 13.73
N GLU A 145 9.94 9.87 12.72
CA GLU A 145 10.40 9.65 11.37
C GLU A 145 11.16 10.89 10.90
N GLU A 146 12.41 10.69 10.47
CA GLU A 146 13.21 11.69 9.77
C GLU A 146 13.31 11.27 8.30
N ILE A 147 12.80 12.09 7.38
CA ILE A 147 12.75 11.74 5.95
C ILE A 147 13.91 12.29 5.14
N ASN A 148 14.77 13.09 5.75
CA ASN A 148 15.91 13.74 5.11
C ASN A 148 17.14 13.77 6.04
N LEU A 149 17.46 12.66 6.66
CA LEU A 149 18.57 12.55 7.62
C LEU A 149 19.87 13.09 7.01
N PHE A 150 20.48 14.09 7.65
CA PHE A 150 21.67 14.80 7.18
C PHE A 150 21.53 15.46 5.80
N GLY A 151 20.31 15.76 5.36
CA GLY A 151 20.05 16.44 4.08
C GLY A 151 20.27 15.57 2.83
N ASN A 152 20.52 14.27 2.98
CA ASN A 152 20.90 13.37 1.89
C ASN A 152 19.73 12.48 1.39
N GLY A 153 18.48 12.79 1.77
CA GLY A 153 17.31 12.02 1.38
C GLY A 153 17.18 10.65 2.04
N THR A 154 18.05 10.33 3.02
CA THR A 154 17.93 9.11 3.83
C THR A 154 16.74 9.23 4.76
N GLN A 155 15.91 8.18 4.83
CA GLN A 155 14.79 8.09 5.76
C GLN A 155 15.15 7.17 6.92
N ALA A 156 14.91 7.64 8.14
CA ALA A 156 15.02 6.84 9.35
C ALA A 156 13.71 6.92 10.13
N MET A 157 13.18 5.79 10.56
CA MET A 157 11.94 5.71 11.32
C MET A 157 12.14 4.80 12.52
N VAL A 158 11.69 5.25 13.68
CA VAL A 158 11.64 4.45 14.91
C VAL A 158 10.29 4.64 15.55
N TYR A 159 9.67 3.55 15.99
CA TYR A 159 8.52 3.64 16.89
C TYR A 159 8.63 2.67 18.06
N GLY A 160 7.99 3.06 19.16
CA GLY A 160 7.70 2.21 20.30
C GLY A 160 6.20 2.23 20.57
N LEU A 161 5.60 1.06 20.71
CA LEU A 161 4.16 0.87 20.89
C LEU A 161 3.90 -0.13 22.00
N TYR A 162 3.08 0.22 23.00
CA TYR A 162 2.54 -0.72 23.96
C TYR A 162 1.19 -1.25 23.48
N ARG A 163 1.06 -2.58 23.39
CA ARG A 163 -0.15 -3.27 22.97
C ARG A 163 -0.69 -4.11 24.11
N THR A 164 -1.98 -4.00 24.39
CA THR A 164 -2.64 -4.83 25.41
C THR A 164 -3.01 -6.20 24.88
N GLU A 165 -2.81 -6.45 23.58
CA GLU A 165 -3.14 -7.71 22.93
C GLU A 165 -2.30 -8.87 23.45
N ASN A 166 -2.97 -9.89 23.96
CA ASN A 166 -2.45 -11.25 24.23
C ASN A 166 -0.96 -11.32 24.66
N ALA A 167 -0.57 -10.52 25.66
CA ALA A 167 0.79 -10.50 26.20
C ALA A 167 1.89 -10.03 25.22
N ILE A 168 1.56 -9.35 24.11
CA ILE A 168 2.56 -8.73 23.23
C ILE A 168 3.35 -7.68 24.00
N GLY A 169 2.65 -6.80 24.75
CA GLY A 169 3.29 -5.75 25.54
C GLY A 169 3.97 -4.70 24.64
N TRP A 170 5.23 -4.41 24.90
CA TRP A 170 6.02 -3.48 24.10
C TRP A 170 6.39 -4.09 22.75
N GLU A 171 6.15 -3.33 21.68
CA GLU A 171 6.62 -3.55 20.34
C GLU A 171 7.47 -2.37 19.90
N GLY A 172 8.59 -2.63 19.26
CA GLY A 172 9.46 -1.62 18.69
C GLY A 172 9.78 -1.93 17.23
N MET A 173 9.96 -0.90 16.43
CA MET A 173 10.45 -1.01 15.06
C MET A 173 11.46 0.09 14.78
N ALA A 174 12.51 -0.26 14.04
CA ALA A 174 13.43 0.68 13.43
C ALA A 174 13.57 0.35 11.94
N GLN A 175 13.53 1.37 11.09
CA GLN A 175 13.71 1.24 9.65
C GLN A 175 14.65 2.33 9.15
N LEU A 176 15.56 1.96 8.26
CA LEU A 176 16.41 2.87 7.52
C LEU A 176 16.19 2.63 6.03
N THR A 177 16.00 3.70 5.28
CA THR A 177 15.91 3.67 3.82
C THR A 177 16.91 4.65 3.24
N GLN A 178 18.01 4.14 2.70
CA GLN A 178 18.95 4.92 1.92
C GLN A 178 18.48 4.93 0.47
N ARG A 179 18.07 6.08 0.00
CA ARG A 179 17.78 6.30 -1.41
C ARG A 179 19.07 6.58 -2.16
N ARG A 180 19.10 6.22 -3.43
CA ARG A 180 20.23 6.50 -4.34
C ARG A 180 21.58 6.12 -3.73
N LEU A 181 21.71 4.85 -3.38
CA LEU A 181 22.96 4.33 -2.81
C LEU A 181 24.14 4.65 -3.73
N PHE A 182 25.09 5.46 -3.23
CA PHE A 182 26.25 5.98 -3.98
C PHE A 182 25.88 6.72 -5.27
N GLY A 183 24.79 7.50 -5.29
CA GLY A 183 24.32 8.26 -6.46
C GLY A 183 23.64 7.42 -7.54
N SER A 184 23.50 6.09 -7.31
CA SER A 184 22.81 5.20 -8.24
C SER A 184 21.28 5.26 -8.10
N GLU A 185 20.54 4.58 -8.96
CA GLU A 185 19.08 4.42 -8.81
C GLU A 185 18.67 3.35 -7.76
N ILE A 186 19.64 2.79 -7.07
CA ILE A 186 19.45 1.70 -6.10
C ILE A 186 19.12 2.26 -4.73
N ASN A 187 18.10 1.69 -4.09
CA ASN A 187 17.76 1.96 -2.70
C ASN A 187 18.16 0.76 -1.83
N LEU A 188 18.65 1.05 -0.63
CA LEU A 188 18.90 0.07 0.43
C LEU A 188 17.87 0.29 1.55
N ILE A 189 17.19 -0.77 1.95
CA ILE A 189 16.18 -0.74 3.01
C ILE A 189 16.56 -1.78 4.06
N GLY A 190 16.68 -1.35 5.32
CA GLY A 190 16.85 -2.23 6.47
C GLY A 190 15.75 -1.98 7.47
N ALA A 191 15.16 -3.04 8.02
CA ALA A 191 14.15 -2.94 9.06
C ALA A 191 14.30 -4.03 10.13
N LEU A 192 14.02 -3.65 11.36
CA LEU A 192 13.93 -4.53 12.52
C LEU A 192 12.64 -4.20 13.26
N LYS A 193 11.80 -5.21 13.46
CA LYS A 193 10.60 -5.14 14.30
C LYS A 193 10.69 -6.23 15.36
N ALA A 194 10.44 -5.88 16.61
CA ALA A 194 10.47 -6.83 17.70
C ALA A 194 9.42 -6.54 18.76
N ASN A 195 8.84 -7.58 19.29
CA ASN A 195 8.01 -7.57 20.49
C ASN A 195 8.34 -8.77 21.37
N ARG A 196 7.57 -8.98 22.42
CA ARG A 196 7.85 -10.05 23.40
C ARG A 196 7.84 -11.46 22.79
N ILE A 197 7.07 -11.70 21.73
CA ILE A 197 6.87 -13.05 21.19
C ILE A 197 7.49 -13.25 19.81
N ARG A 198 7.81 -12.17 19.07
CA ARG A 198 8.27 -12.26 17.68
C ARG A 198 9.28 -11.17 17.34
N THR A 199 10.26 -11.54 16.53
CA THR A 199 11.24 -10.63 15.91
C THR A 199 11.24 -10.84 14.41
N ASP A 200 11.18 -9.75 13.65
CA ASP A 200 11.26 -9.71 12.19
C ASP A 200 12.42 -8.81 11.76
N GLN A 201 13.23 -9.27 10.84
CA GLN A 201 14.40 -8.58 10.30
C GLN A 201 14.35 -8.60 8.79
N MET A 202 14.66 -7.50 8.15
CA MET A 202 14.67 -7.37 6.70
C MET A 202 15.87 -6.55 6.24
N LEU A 203 16.50 -7.00 5.16
CA LEU A 203 17.44 -6.20 4.38
C LEU A 203 17.10 -6.36 2.91
N GLN A 204 16.93 -5.25 2.19
CA GLN A 204 16.50 -5.25 0.80
C GLN A 204 17.28 -4.23 -0.01
N VAL A 205 17.72 -4.62 -1.18
CA VAL A 205 18.30 -3.78 -2.22
C VAL A 205 17.32 -3.75 -3.38
N THR A 206 16.93 -2.57 -3.84
CA THR A 206 15.93 -2.44 -4.90
C THR A 206 16.18 -1.24 -5.80
N GLN A 207 16.00 -1.42 -7.09
CA GLN A 207 15.86 -0.36 -8.08
C GLN A 207 14.39 -0.36 -8.54
N PRO A 208 13.56 0.59 -8.08
CA PRO A 208 12.16 0.66 -8.48
C PRO A 208 12.00 1.29 -9.87
N TYR A 209 10.84 1.13 -10.49
CA TYR A 209 10.43 1.97 -11.62
C TYR A 209 10.19 3.40 -11.13
N ARG A 210 11.12 4.30 -11.42
CA ARG A 210 11.09 5.70 -10.98
C ARG A 210 10.31 6.59 -11.92
N THR A 211 10.49 6.38 -13.22
CA THR A 211 9.89 7.14 -14.28
C THR A 211 9.15 6.22 -15.24
N MET A 212 8.32 6.80 -16.10
CA MET A 212 7.66 6.05 -17.16
C MET A 212 8.67 5.51 -18.20
N SER A 213 9.84 6.13 -18.30
CA SER A 213 10.92 5.72 -19.21
C SER A 213 11.88 4.69 -18.59
N THR A 214 11.86 4.46 -17.27
CA THR A 214 12.76 3.47 -16.62
C THR A 214 12.53 2.08 -17.22
N PRO A 215 13.51 1.46 -17.93
CA PRO A 215 13.27 0.21 -18.65
C PRO A 215 13.38 -1.03 -17.77
N TRP A 216 14.14 -0.97 -16.67
CA TRP A 216 14.42 -2.09 -15.80
C TRP A 216 14.18 -1.76 -14.34
N ALA A 217 13.65 -2.71 -13.61
CA ALA A 217 13.56 -2.65 -12.15
C ALA A 217 13.88 -4.01 -11.55
N PHE A 218 14.44 -4.02 -10.35
CA PHE A 218 14.75 -5.25 -9.64
C PHE A 218 14.67 -5.06 -8.13
N SER A 219 14.60 -6.17 -7.41
CA SER A 219 14.78 -6.21 -5.98
C SER A 219 15.39 -7.54 -5.56
N VAL A 220 16.25 -7.49 -4.55
CA VAL A 220 16.74 -8.67 -3.82
C VAL A 220 16.67 -8.35 -2.34
N GLY A 221 16.09 -9.25 -1.55
CA GLY A 221 15.94 -9.07 -0.12
C GLY A 221 16.09 -10.38 0.63
N VAL A 222 16.47 -10.25 1.89
CA VAL A 222 16.52 -11.32 2.87
C VAL A 222 15.62 -10.97 4.04
N TRP A 223 14.84 -11.92 4.48
CA TRP A 223 13.97 -11.83 5.65
C TRP A 223 14.34 -12.92 6.63
N ASN A 224 14.33 -12.57 7.90
CA ASN A 224 14.52 -13.51 8.99
C ASN A 224 13.50 -13.18 10.07
N ALA A 225 12.61 -14.12 10.37
CA ALA A 225 11.60 -13.98 11.40
C ALA A 225 11.68 -15.17 12.35
N PHE A 226 11.58 -14.91 13.64
CA PHE A 226 11.58 -15.95 14.65
C PHE A 226 10.76 -15.57 15.87
N GLY A 227 10.28 -16.57 16.58
CA GLY A 227 9.43 -16.40 17.75
C GLY A 227 8.17 -17.24 17.65
N SER A 228 7.00 -16.64 17.82
CA SER A 228 5.73 -17.36 17.78
C SER A 228 4.65 -16.54 17.06
N ASP A 229 3.82 -17.24 16.30
CA ASP A 229 2.54 -16.74 15.81
C ASP A 229 1.42 -17.13 16.79
N PHE A 230 0.28 -16.44 16.75
CA PHE A 230 -0.91 -16.86 17.48
C PHE A 230 -1.71 -17.93 16.72
N ASP A 231 -2.23 -18.92 17.43
CA ASP A 231 -3.30 -19.77 16.92
C ASP A 231 -4.66 -19.08 17.17
N TYR A 232 -5.18 -18.38 16.18
CA TYR A 232 -6.45 -17.67 16.27
C TYR A 232 -7.69 -18.58 16.35
N ARG A 233 -7.52 -19.90 16.21
CA ARG A 233 -8.56 -20.90 16.45
C ARG A 233 -8.68 -21.27 17.93
N SER A 234 -7.68 -20.93 18.74
CA SER A 234 -7.71 -21.13 20.18
C SER A 234 -8.54 -20.05 20.89
N ASP A 235 -8.84 -20.26 22.17
CA ASP A 235 -9.61 -19.32 22.98
C ASP A 235 -9.01 -17.90 22.93
N PRO A 236 -9.78 -16.88 22.56
CA PRO A 236 -9.32 -15.48 22.55
C PRO A 236 -8.72 -15.01 23.89
N ALA A 237 -9.20 -15.53 25.02
CA ALA A 237 -8.71 -15.19 26.34
C ALA A 237 -7.34 -15.82 26.65
N GLN A 238 -7.00 -16.93 25.98
CA GLN A 238 -5.79 -17.69 26.26
C GLN A 238 -5.21 -18.29 24.98
N ARG A 239 -4.64 -17.42 24.12
CA ARG A 239 -4.10 -17.80 22.81
C ARG A 239 -2.94 -18.76 22.93
N ASN A 240 -3.02 -19.85 22.20
CA ASN A 240 -1.88 -20.73 21.99
C ASN A 240 -0.83 -20.05 21.11
N LEU A 241 0.43 -20.28 21.42
CA LEU A 241 1.55 -19.81 20.63
C LEU A 241 2.07 -20.92 19.74
N LEU A 242 2.35 -20.59 18.48
CA LEU A 242 2.89 -21.47 17.46
C LEU A 242 4.33 -21.06 17.15
N PRO A 243 5.34 -21.64 17.85
CA PRO A 243 6.74 -21.26 17.68
C PRO A 243 7.25 -21.61 16.27
N PHE A 244 8.00 -20.69 15.68
CA PHE A 244 8.57 -20.84 14.37
C PHE A 244 9.92 -20.13 14.22
N TYR A 245 10.61 -20.51 13.18
CA TYR A 245 11.78 -19.85 12.65
C TYR A 245 11.67 -19.82 11.12
N ASP A 246 11.81 -18.65 10.50
CA ASP A 246 11.60 -18.43 9.07
C ASP A 246 12.75 -17.62 8.48
N ARG A 247 13.35 -18.11 7.41
CA ARG A 247 14.36 -17.43 6.61
C ARG A 247 13.94 -17.44 5.16
N GLU A 248 13.88 -16.26 4.58
CA GLU A 248 13.52 -16.12 3.19
C GLU A 248 14.54 -15.29 2.42
N VAL A 249 14.78 -15.71 1.17
CA VAL A 249 15.46 -14.91 0.16
C VAL A 249 14.50 -14.70 -0.98
N VAL A 250 14.27 -13.45 -1.35
CA VAL A 250 13.37 -13.08 -2.45
C VAL A 250 14.10 -12.18 -3.42
N GLY A 251 14.02 -12.50 -4.70
CA GLY A 251 14.55 -11.66 -5.76
C GLY A 251 13.59 -11.59 -6.93
N TRP A 252 13.56 -10.46 -7.61
CA TRP A 252 12.84 -10.33 -8.88
C TRP A 252 13.55 -9.33 -9.79
N LEU A 253 13.36 -9.53 -11.09
CA LEU A 253 13.81 -8.66 -12.16
C LEU A 253 12.63 -8.44 -13.12
N SER A 254 12.48 -7.21 -13.59
CA SER A 254 11.40 -6.85 -14.51
C SER A 254 11.91 -5.89 -15.57
N GLN A 255 11.52 -6.15 -16.81
CA GLN A 255 11.69 -5.27 -17.95
C GLN A 255 10.35 -4.63 -18.29
N ALA A 256 10.36 -3.32 -18.52
CA ALA A 256 9.20 -2.57 -18.97
C ALA A 256 9.39 -2.05 -20.41
N SER A 257 8.29 -2.00 -21.14
CA SER A 257 8.19 -1.38 -22.46
C SER A 257 6.92 -0.54 -22.54
N GLY A 258 6.90 0.45 -23.45
CA GLY A 258 5.81 1.42 -23.56
C GLY A 258 5.99 2.59 -22.60
N GLU A 259 5.39 3.73 -22.93
CA GLU A 259 5.52 4.97 -22.16
C GLU A 259 4.29 5.24 -21.29
N ARG A 260 3.10 5.20 -21.85
CA ARG A 260 1.83 5.48 -21.15
C ARG A 260 1.13 4.21 -20.69
N ASP A 261 1.00 3.25 -21.60
CA ASP A 261 0.51 1.91 -21.32
C ASP A 261 1.72 0.98 -21.27
N ARG A 262 2.14 0.64 -20.06
CA ARG A 262 3.37 -0.11 -19.85
C ARG A 262 3.11 -1.60 -19.79
N LEU A 263 3.92 -2.34 -20.50
CA LEU A 263 3.98 -3.80 -20.46
C LEU A 263 5.24 -4.23 -19.71
N PHE A 264 5.09 -5.24 -18.87
CA PHE A 264 6.17 -5.77 -18.05
C PHE A 264 6.36 -7.26 -18.31
N THR A 265 7.60 -7.66 -18.50
CA THR A 265 8.03 -9.06 -18.44
C THR A 265 8.89 -9.22 -17.21
N SER A 266 8.50 -10.11 -16.31
CA SER A 266 9.11 -10.21 -14.99
C SER A 266 9.43 -11.65 -14.64
N VAL A 267 10.51 -11.84 -13.90
CA VAL A 267 10.86 -13.12 -13.26
C VAL A 267 11.04 -12.89 -11.77
N SER A 268 10.57 -13.82 -10.95
CA SER A 268 10.84 -13.82 -9.50
C SER A 268 11.32 -15.19 -9.04
N VAL A 269 12.13 -15.15 -7.99
CA VAL A 269 12.64 -16.30 -7.25
C VAL A 269 12.42 -16.05 -5.77
N ARG A 270 11.90 -17.03 -5.05
CA ARG A 270 11.83 -17.03 -3.59
C ARG A 270 12.30 -18.38 -3.07
N LEU A 271 13.05 -18.35 -2.00
CA LEU A 271 13.50 -19.52 -1.27
C LEU A 271 13.11 -19.32 0.20
N SER A 272 12.39 -20.27 0.80
CA SER A 272 11.93 -20.21 2.19
C SER A 272 12.40 -21.45 2.94
N ASP A 273 13.11 -21.23 4.03
CA ASP A 273 13.46 -22.26 5.03
C ASP A 273 12.69 -21.96 6.31
N VAL A 274 11.67 -22.77 6.60
CA VAL A 274 10.75 -22.54 7.71
C VAL A 274 10.72 -23.75 8.62
N GLN A 275 11.01 -23.54 9.89
CA GLN A 275 10.95 -24.55 10.94
C GLN A 275 9.79 -24.22 11.88
N ARG A 276 8.81 -25.14 12.00
CA ARG A 276 7.69 -25.01 12.94
C ARG A 276 7.75 -26.09 13.98
N VAL A 277 7.70 -25.66 15.24
CA VAL A 277 7.76 -26.58 16.38
C VAL A 277 6.50 -27.45 16.48
N VAL A 278 5.35 -26.86 16.13
CA VAL A 278 4.05 -27.55 16.12
C VAL A 278 3.75 -28.06 14.69
N PRO A 279 3.79 -29.37 14.41
CA PRO A 279 3.61 -29.89 13.06
C PRO A 279 2.28 -29.48 12.40
N SER A 280 1.20 -29.37 13.17
CA SER A 280 -0.12 -28.96 12.67
C SER A 280 -0.22 -27.47 12.28
N SER A 281 0.79 -26.64 12.62
CA SER A 281 0.87 -25.24 12.22
C SER A 281 1.59 -25.03 10.88
N ARG A 282 1.97 -26.11 10.20
CA ARG A 282 2.69 -26.04 8.94
C ARG A 282 1.86 -25.38 7.85
N GLN A 283 2.44 -24.37 7.20
CA GLN A 283 1.81 -23.64 6.12
C GLN A 283 2.14 -24.24 4.74
N ALA A 284 1.37 -23.88 3.74
CA ALA A 284 1.43 -24.47 2.41
C ALA A 284 2.79 -24.30 1.71
N PHE A 285 3.48 -23.22 1.99
CA PHE A 285 4.72 -22.85 1.30
C PHE A 285 5.95 -22.87 2.21
N ASP A 286 5.84 -23.48 3.40
CA ASP A 286 6.99 -23.78 4.24
C ASP A 286 7.98 -24.70 3.50
N ASN A 287 9.26 -24.43 3.57
CA ASN A 287 10.34 -25.20 2.93
C ASN A 287 10.16 -25.38 1.42
N THR A 288 9.77 -24.31 0.75
CA THR A 288 9.62 -24.29 -0.70
C THR A 288 10.44 -23.19 -1.34
N GLY A 289 10.87 -23.44 -2.57
CA GLY A 289 11.32 -22.41 -3.49
C GLY A 289 10.33 -22.24 -4.63
N HIS A 290 10.36 -21.08 -5.29
CA HIS A 290 9.68 -20.92 -6.55
C HIS A 290 10.48 -20.09 -7.56
N VAL A 291 10.22 -20.36 -8.83
CA VAL A 291 10.59 -19.51 -9.95
C VAL A 291 9.33 -19.22 -10.75
N LEU A 292 8.98 -17.95 -10.83
CA LEU A 292 7.77 -17.49 -11.53
C LEU A 292 8.14 -16.50 -12.62
N VAL A 293 7.43 -16.57 -13.74
CA VAL A 293 7.45 -15.59 -14.83
C VAL A 293 6.08 -14.92 -14.88
N ALA A 294 6.04 -13.62 -15.11
CA ALA A 294 4.80 -12.89 -15.30
C ALA A 294 4.87 -11.95 -16.48
N PHE A 295 3.73 -11.82 -17.15
CA PHE A 295 3.43 -10.79 -18.13
C PHE A 295 2.35 -9.89 -17.54
N SER A 296 2.64 -8.59 -17.43
CA SER A 296 1.76 -7.64 -16.75
C SER A 296 1.59 -6.37 -17.56
N SER A 297 0.50 -5.66 -17.32
CA SER A 297 0.25 -4.34 -17.91
C SER A 297 -0.29 -3.37 -16.90
N ILE A 298 0.03 -2.08 -17.07
CA ILE A 298 -0.49 -0.99 -16.26
C ILE A 298 -0.88 0.17 -17.15
N THR A 299 -2.05 0.73 -16.83
CA THR A 299 -2.51 2.04 -17.32
C THR A 299 -2.91 2.87 -16.12
N GLN A 300 -2.51 4.15 -16.05
CA GLN A 300 -2.81 5.01 -14.92
C GLN A 300 -3.09 6.43 -15.36
N SER A 301 -4.16 6.99 -14.82
CA SER A 301 -4.53 8.40 -14.87
C SER A 301 -5.09 8.84 -13.52
N TYR A 302 -5.38 10.14 -13.38
CA TYR A 302 -5.93 10.71 -12.15
C TYR A 302 -7.06 11.66 -12.46
N HIS A 303 -8.10 11.59 -11.63
CA HIS A 303 -9.21 12.52 -11.64
C HIS A 303 -9.24 13.30 -10.32
N ARG A 304 -9.47 14.62 -10.38
CA ARG A 304 -9.57 15.43 -9.17
C ARG A 304 -11.00 15.42 -8.63
N SER A 305 -11.14 15.06 -7.38
CA SER A 305 -12.41 15.09 -6.67
C SER A 305 -12.25 15.75 -5.29
N ARG A 306 -13.36 16.04 -4.63
CA ARG A 306 -13.38 16.59 -3.27
C ARG A 306 -14.46 15.88 -2.46
N PHE A 307 -14.20 15.69 -1.16
CA PHE A 307 -15.12 15.00 -0.25
C PHE A 307 -15.49 13.59 -0.71
N LEU A 308 -14.52 12.79 -1.07
CA LEU A 308 -14.74 11.39 -1.41
C LEU A 308 -14.23 10.48 -0.26
N ASP A 309 -12.97 10.61 0.09
CA ASP A 309 -12.33 9.95 1.24
C ASP A 309 -11.80 10.98 2.24
N GLY A 310 -11.20 12.05 1.76
CA GLY A 310 -10.67 13.17 2.52
C GLY A 310 -11.54 14.42 2.45
N TYR A 311 -11.06 15.47 3.09
CA TYR A 311 -11.77 16.74 3.24
C TYR A 311 -11.38 17.79 2.19
N GLU A 312 -10.22 17.66 1.59
CA GLU A 312 -9.69 18.55 0.55
C GLU A 312 -9.82 17.92 -0.85
N THR A 313 -9.17 18.50 -1.82
CA THR A 313 -9.12 17.95 -3.17
C THR A 313 -8.19 16.74 -3.21
N GLU A 314 -8.66 15.64 -3.74
CA GLU A 314 -7.99 14.36 -3.83
C GLU A 314 -7.73 14.00 -5.29
N ASP A 315 -6.55 13.47 -5.57
CA ASP A 315 -6.22 12.87 -6.86
C ASP A 315 -6.68 11.40 -6.84
N VAL A 316 -7.85 11.15 -7.39
CA VAL A 316 -8.49 9.83 -7.45
C VAL A 316 -7.87 9.03 -8.58
N PRO A 317 -7.23 7.88 -8.32
CA PRO A 317 -6.60 7.08 -9.37
C PRO A 317 -7.64 6.42 -10.28
N GLU A 318 -7.42 6.51 -11.57
CA GLU A 318 -8.12 5.76 -12.61
C GLU A 318 -7.12 4.94 -13.41
N GLY A 319 -7.51 3.76 -13.85
CA GLY A 319 -6.64 2.91 -14.64
C GLY A 319 -6.89 1.43 -14.43
N ALA A 320 -5.93 0.62 -14.85
CA ALA A 320 -6.00 -0.83 -14.76
C ALA A 320 -4.62 -1.44 -14.51
N TRP A 321 -4.62 -2.57 -13.84
CA TRP A 321 -3.49 -3.48 -13.73
C TRP A 321 -3.95 -4.87 -14.15
N GLY A 322 -3.15 -5.56 -14.97
CA GLY A 322 -3.36 -6.95 -15.33
C GLY A 322 -2.06 -7.74 -15.20
N SER A 323 -2.12 -8.98 -14.75
CA SER A 323 -0.95 -9.86 -14.67
C SER A 323 -1.35 -11.31 -14.85
N ALA A 324 -0.60 -12.04 -15.69
CA ALA A 324 -0.63 -13.49 -15.81
C ALA A 324 0.70 -14.05 -15.30
N ILE A 325 0.64 -15.05 -14.42
CA ILE A 325 1.79 -15.61 -13.70
C ILE A 325 1.85 -17.11 -13.97
N ILE A 326 3.02 -17.62 -14.34
CA ILE A 326 3.27 -19.05 -14.50
C ILE A 326 4.64 -19.39 -13.91
N GLY A 327 4.77 -20.59 -13.36
CA GLY A 327 6.09 -21.05 -12.92
C GLY A 327 6.06 -22.37 -12.17
N ARG A 328 7.13 -22.60 -11.43
CA ARG A 328 7.35 -23.83 -10.68
C ARG A 328 7.57 -23.51 -9.20
N VAL A 329 6.82 -24.16 -8.35
CA VAL A 329 7.10 -24.29 -6.92
C VAL A 329 7.80 -25.64 -6.73
N PHE A 330 8.86 -25.67 -5.95
CA PHE A 330 9.65 -26.87 -5.68
C PHE A 330 10.00 -26.99 -4.20
N SER A 331 10.17 -28.24 -3.76
CA SER A 331 10.55 -28.54 -2.38
C SER A 331 12.00 -28.19 -2.12
N LEU A 332 12.27 -27.57 -0.97
CA LEU A 332 13.62 -27.39 -0.40
C LEU A 332 13.93 -28.45 0.68
N GLY A 333 13.07 -29.44 0.85
CA GLY A 333 13.22 -30.50 1.84
C GLY A 333 12.07 -30.52 2.86
N ASN A 334 12.17 -31.41 3.84
CA ASN A 334 11.28 -31.53 5.03
C ASN A 334 9.80 -31.15 4.82
N GLY A 335 9.14 -31.82 3.84
CA GLY A 335 7.70 -31.69 3.57
C GLY A 335 7.32 -30.50 2.69
N GLY A 336 8.27 -29.83 2.08
CA GLY A 336 8.01 -28.92 0.97
C GLY A 336 7.35 -29.68 -0.18
N GLN A 337 6.58 -28.98 -1.00
CA GLN A 337 5.85 -29.59 -2.12
C GLN A 337 6.35 -29.07 -3.44
N THR A 338 6.16 -29.89 -4.50
CA THR A 338 6.56 -29.53 -5.86
C THR A 338 5.37 -29.60 -6.79
N PHE A 339 5.11 -28.48 -7.51
CA PHE A 339 4.00 -28.37 -8.44
C PHE A 339 4.22 -27.23 -9.45
N TRP A 340 3.52 -27.25 -10.57
CA TRP A 340 3.40 -26.10 -11.47
C TRP A 340 2.38 -25.12 -10.92
N TYR A 341 2.65 -23.84 -11.09
CA TYR A 341 1.77 -22.78 -10.62
C TYR A 341 1.27 -21.95 -11.80
N LEU A 342 -0.02 -21.60 -11.76
CA LEU A 342 -0.67 -20.66 -12.66
C LEU A 342 -1.48 -19.68 -11.82
N GLY A 343 -1.29 -18.39 -12.05
CA GLY A 343 -2.01 -17.33 -11.35
C GLY A 343 -2.28 -16.14 -12.26
N GLY A 344 -3.12 -15.24 -11.77
CA GLY A 344 -3.42 -13.99 -12.46
C GLY A 344 -4.12 -12.99 -11.56
N GLN A 345 -3.98 -11.73 -11.92
CA GLN A 345 -4.60 -10.58 -11.25
C GLN A 345 -5.20 -9.66 -12.30
N ALA A 346 -6.35 -9.10 -11.98
CA ALA A 346 -6.95 -8.01 -12.73
C ALA A 346 -7.48 -6.97 -11.74
N GLU A 347 -7.18 -5.71 -11.99
CA GLU A 347 -7.61 -4.58 -11.18
C GLU A 347 -8.01 -3.43 -12.10
N GLN A 348 -9.11 -2.76 -11.79
CA GLN A 348 -9.55 -1.59 -12.51
C GLN A 348 -10.19 -0.58 -11.57
N SER A 349 -9.90 0.69 -11.82
CA SER A 349 -10.48 1.85 -11.13
C SER A 349 -10.97 2.85 -12.16
N ARG A 350 -12.20 3.33 -12.02
CA ARG A 350 -12.74 4.35 -12.94
C ARG A 350 -13.98 5.04 -12.40
N TYR A 351 -14.21 6.25 -12.89
CA TYR A 351 -15.53 6.86 -12.82
C TYR A 351 -16.44 6.25 -13.90
N VAL A 352 -17.52 5.61 -13.48
CA VAL A 352 -18.58 5.07 -14.38
C VAL A 352 -19.56 6.19 -14.76
N SER A 353 -19.73 7.15 -13.86
CA SER A 353 -20.45 8.41 -14.07
C SER A 353 -19.78 9.50 -13.22
N PRO A 354 -20.09 10.78 -13.40
CA PRO A 354 -19.53 11.85 -12.57
C PRO A 354 -19.78 11.67 -11.06
N ALA A 355 -20.79 10.88 -10.69
CA ALA A 355 -21.17 10.62 -9.30
C ALA A 355 -20.68 9.27 -8.78
N LEU A 356 -20.33 8.31 -9.64
CA LEU A 356 -20.03 6.93 -9.26
C LEU A 356 -18.61 6.53 -9.66
N TYR A 357 -17.77 6.38 -8.66
CA TYR A 357 -16.44 5.77 -8.78
C TYR A 357 -16.50 4.31 -8.35
N LEU A 358 -15.90 3.43 -9.14
CA LEU A 358 -15.74 2.01 -8.84
C LEU A 358 -14.29 1.59 -8.92
N HIS A 359 -13.88 0.77 -7.97
CA HIS A 359 -12.62 0.04 -7.97
C HIS A 359 -12.91 -1.45 -7.75
N GLY A 360 -12.26 -2.30 -8.52
CA GLY A 360 -12.38 -3.74 -8.39
C GLY A 360 -11.04 -4.43 -8.61
N ARG A 361 -10.73 -5.43 -7.80
CA ARG A 361 -9.59 -6.32 -7.96
C ARG A 361 -10.02 -7.76 -7.78
N ILE A 362 -9.61 -8.60 -8.71
CA ILE A 362 -9.70 -10.05 -8.62
C ILE A 362 -8.31 -10.65 -8.78
N GLN A 363 -7.98 -11.63 -7.94
CA GLN A 363 -6.76 -12.40 -8.07
C GLN A 363 -7.05 -13.87 -7.81
N ALA A 364 -6.51 -14.74 -8.65
CA ALA A 364 -6.71 -16.17 -8.54
C ALA A 364 -5.43 -16.92 -8.91
N GLY A 365 -5.21 -18.04 -8.24
CA GLY A 365 -4.06 -18.89 -8.54
C GLY A 365 -4.29 -20.32 -8.11
N THR A 366 -3.57 -21.26 -8.74
CA THR A 366 -3.65 -22.67 -8.40
C THR A 366 -2.36 -23.39 -8.76
N GLY A 367 -2.01 -24.36 -7.94
CA GLY A 367 -0.94 -25.31 -8.23
C GLY A 367 -1.46 -26.56 -8.91
N PHE A 368 -0.65 -27.17 -9.78
CA PHE A 368 -0.93 -28.42 -10.47
C PHE A 368 0.19 -29.42 -10.18
N GLY A 369 -0.15 -30.51 -9.51
CA GLY A 369 0.75 -31.63 -9.23
C GLY A 369 -0.03 -32.94 -9.22
N ASP A 370 0.59 -34.03 -9.71
CA ASP A 370 -0.01 -35.37 -9.75
C ASP A 370 -1.42 -35.38 -10.36
N ARG A 371 -1.64 -34.59 -11.42
CA ARG A 371 -2.92 -34.40 -12.14
C ARG A 371 -4.06 -33.83 -11.27
N ARG A 372 -3.75 -33.18 -10.15
CA ARG A 372 -4.72 -32.55 -9.24
C ARG A 372 -4.40 -31.08 -9.04
N ALA A 373 -5.45 -30.27 -8.87
CA ALA A 373 -5.32 -28.88 -8.41
C ALA A 373 -4.99 -28.88 -6.90
N ARG A 374 -4.04 -28.02 -6.52
CA ARG A 374 -3.60 -27.82 -5.12
C ARG A 374 -3.48 -26.34 -4.83
N TYR A 375 -3.76 -25.96 -3.60
CA TYR A 375 -3.57 -24.57 -3.15
C TYR A 375 -4.25 -23.55 -4.08
N THR A 376 -5.49 -23.85 -4.45
CA THR A 376 -6.29 -22.92 -5.26
C THR A 376 -6.76 -21.76 -4.37
N TYR A 377 -6.57 -20.56 -4.84
CA TYR A 377 -6.91 -19.32 -4.14
C TYR A 377 -7.68 -18.38 -5.05
N LEU A 378 -8.68 -17.70 -4.46
CA LEU A 378 -9.43 -16.62 -5.10
C LEU A 378 -9.62 -15.49 -4.09
N GLU A 379 -9.26 -14.27 -4.49
CA GLU A 379 -9.63 -13.07 -3.77
C GLU A 379 -10.38 -12.12 -4.68
N ILE A 380 -11.46 -11.56 -4.16
CA ILE A 380 -12.25 -10.50 -4.79
C ILE A 380 -12.26 -9.33 -3.83
N ASN A 381 -11.92 -8.15 -4.32
CA ASN A 381 -11.99 -6.90 -3.59
C ASN A 381 -12.71 -5.87 -4.46
N GLY A 382 -13.77 -5.28 -3.94
CA GLY A 382 -14.57 -4.27 -4.61
C GLY A 382 -14.79 -3.07 -3.70
N LEU A 383 -14.78 -1.88 -4.28
CA LEU A 383 -15.06 -0.62 -3.59
C LEU A 383 -15.86 0.28 -4.52
N GLY A 384 -16.86 0.93 -3.98
CA GLY A 384 -17.68 1.91 -4.71
C GLY A 384 -17.92 3.16 -3.89
N HIS A 385 -17.87 4.32 -4.53
CA HIS A 385 -18.25 5.60 -3.97
C HIS A 385 -19.32 6.23 -4.84
N LEU A 386 -20.49 6.46 -4.27
CA LEU A 386 -21.58 7.19 -4.89
C LEU A 386 -21.75 8.55 -4.20
N LYS A 387 -21.31 9.59 -4.88
CA LYS A 387 -21.48 10.98 -4.43
C LYS A 387 -22.83 11.51 -4.96
N PHE A 388 -23.87 11.44 -4.13
CA PHE A 388 -25.22 11.85 -4.53
C PHE A 388 -25.55 13.30 -4.17
N SER A 389 -24.67 14.00 -3.45
CA SER A 389 -24.68 15.45 -3.28
C SER A 389 -23.26 15.96 -3.00
N GLU A 390 -23.09 17.28 -2.91
CA GLU A 390 -21.77 17.88 -2.58
C GLU A 390 -21.25 17.46 -1.20
N HIS A 391 -22.15 17.10 -0.29
CA HIS A 391 -21.85 16.83 1.10
C HIS A 391 -22.05 15.37 1.51
N PHE A 392 -22.67 14.54 0.68
CA PHE A 392 -22.97 13.16 1.03
C PHE A 392 -22.40 12.16 0.04
N VAL A 393 -21.70 11.16 0.57
CA VAL A 393 -21.12 10.05 -0.19
C VAL A 393 -21.55 8.73 0.45
N ALA A 394 -22.13 7.84 -0.33
CA ALA A 394 -22.28 6.45 0.05
C ALA A 394 -21.06 5.67 -0.41
N THR A 395 -20.44 4.95 0.48
CA THR A 395 -19.26 4.12 0.21
C THR A 395 -19.56 2.68 0.58
N ALA A 396 -19.24 1.74 -0.29
CA ALA A 396 -19.38 0.32 -0.01
C ALA A 396 -18.11 -0.43 -0.43
N ARG A 397 -17.67 -1.35 0.42
CA ARG A 397 -16.54 -2.25 0.20
C ARG A 397 -16.99 -3.69 0.37
N ILE A 398 -16.47 -4.57 -0.46
CA ILE A 398 -16.56 -6.03 -0.31
C ILE A 398 -15.16 -6.63 -0.42
N ARG A 399 -14.84 -7.59 0.45
CA ARG A 399 -13.64 -8.42 0.32
C ARG A 399 -14.00 -9.88 0.58
N SER A 400 -13.60 -10.76 -0.33
CA SER A 400 -13.74 -12.20 -0.21
C SER A 400 -12.42 -12.88 -0.45
N GLN A 401 -12.03 -13.81 0.41
CA GLN A 401 -10.81 -14.61 0.30
C GLN A 401 -11.19 -16.08 0.51
N THR A 402 -11.05 -16.87 -0.54
CA THR A 402 -11.47 -18.27 -0.54
C THR A 402 -10.33 -19.15 -1.04
N ALA A 403 -10.13 -20.29 -0.39
CA ALA A 403 -9.15 -21.28 -0.77
C ALA A 403 -9.80 -22.67 -0.88
N TRP A 404 -9.34 -23.46 -1.83
CA TRP A 404 -9.77 -24.84 -2.07
C TRP A 404 -8.55 -25.74 -2.22
N ASN A 405 -8.71 -27.01 -1.87
CA ASN A 405 -7.62 -27.98 -1.91
C ASN A 405 -6.37 -27.51 -1.15
N TRP A 406 -6.58 -26.81 -0.03
CA TRP A 406 -5.54 -26.22 0.81
C TRP A 406 -5.29 -27.13 2.01
N THR A 407 -4.37 -28.08 1.87
CA THR A 407 -4.15 -29.14 2.88
C THR A 407 -3.26 -28.72 4.04
N ALA A 408 -2.82 -27.46 4.07
CA ALA A 408 -1.93 -26.92 5.09
C ALA A 408 -2.69 -25.96 6.02
N PHE A 409 -2.05 -25.63 7.14
CA PHE A 409 -2.57 -24.66 8.09
C PHE A 409 -2.84 -23.31 7.42
N ARG A 410 -4.04 -22.79 7.65
CA ARG A 410 -4.48 -21.48 7.18
C ARG A 410 -5.42 -20.88 8.22
N GLN A 411 -5.24 -19.60 8.50
CA GLN A 411 -6.16 -18.86 9.35
C GLN A 411 -6.36 -17.44 8.82
N LEU A 412 -7.59 -17.00 8.79
CA LEU A 412 -8.01 -15.64 8.50
C LEU A 412 -8.83 -15.16 9.69
N VAL A 413 -8.69 -13.89 10.01
CA VAL A 413 -9.37 -13.25 11.13
C VAL A 413 -10.42 -12.27 10.61
N LEU A 414 -11.55 -12.17 11.30
CA LEU A 414 -12.57 -11.17 11.07
C LEU A 414 -12.91 -10.48 12.39
N ASP A 415 -12.57 -9.20 12.48
CA ASP A 415 -12.70 -8.40 13.70
C ASP A 415 -12.80 -6.88 13.38
N PHE A 416 -12.63 -6.04 14.40
CA PHE A 416 -12.74 -4.59 14.27
C PHE A 416 -11.67 -3.95 13.36
N GLU A 417 -10.49 -4.55 13.22
CA GLU A 417 -9.42 -4.08 12.34
C GLU A 417 -9.58 -4.60 10.90
N THR A 418 -10.03 -5.84 10.78
CA THR A 418 -10.09 -6.53 9.48
C THR A 418 -11.40 -6.31 8.72
N GLY A 419 -12.41 -5.67 9.33
CA GLY A 419 -13.62 -5.26 8.61
C GLY A 419 -14.94 -5.42 9.35
N LEU A 420 -14.96 -5.81 10.63
CA LEU A 420 -16.19 -5.98 11.40
C LEU A 420 -16.14 -5.20 12.71
N ARG A 421 -16.36 -3.89 12.62
CA ARG A 421 -16.37 -2.99 13.79
C ARG A 421 -17.35 -3.47 14.86
N GLY A 422 -16.97 -3.36 16.12
CA GLY A 422 -17.82 -3.82 17.23
C GLY A 422 -17.60 -5.27 17.65
N TYR A 423 -16.65 -5.97 17.04
CA TYR A 423 -16.24 -7.31 17.44
C TYR A 423 -14.87 -7.31 18.11
N VAL A 424 -14.66 -8.30 18.97
CA VAL A 424 -13.40 -8.45 19.71
C VAL A 424 -12.26 -8.71 18.74
N ALA A 425 -11.11 -8.12 19.02
CA ALA A 425 -9.89 -8.32 18.26
C ALA A 425 -9.55 -9.81 18.14
N ASN A 426 -9.28 -10.23 16.91
CA ASN A 426 -8.97 -11.62 16.59
C ASN A 426 -10.05 -12.62 17.07
N GLY A 427 -11.30 -12.16 17.28
CA GLY A 427 -12.35 -12.95 17.93
C GLY A 427 -12.99 -14.01 17.05
N ILE A 428 -12.98 -13.82 15.73
CA ILE A 428 -13.60 -14.75 14.77
C ILE A 428 -12.51 -15.17 13.78
N SER A 429 -12.30 -16.48 13.63
CA SER A 429 -11.28 -17.02 12.73
C SER A 429 -11.79 -18.16 11.88
N GLY A 430 -11.25 -18.32 10.68
CA GLY A 430 -11.57 -19.39 9.75
C GLY A 430 -10.50 -19.52 8.66
N GLU A 431 -10.71 -20.41 7.71
CA GLU A 431 -9.79 -20.61 6.57
C GLU A 431 -10.18 -19.77 5.37
N ASN A 432 -11.44 -19.35 5.31
CA ASN A 432 -12.01 -18.48 4.30
C ASN A 432 -12.75 -17.33 4.99
N ARG A 433 -12.87 -16.18 4.33
CA ARG A 433 -13.67 -15.04 4.85
C ARG A 433 -14.35 -14.27 3.73
N ILE A 434 -15.47 -13.67 4.06
CA ILE A 434 -16.12 -12.62 3.27
C ILE A 434 -16.67 -11.56 4.21
N PHE A 435 -16.50 -10.31 3.85
CA PHE A 435 -17.11 -9.21 4.59
C PHE A 435 -17.43 -8.04 3.68
N THR A 436 -18.38 -7.21 4.12
CA THR A 436 -18.76 -5.96 3.49
C THR A 436 -18.80 -4.85 4.53
N ASN A 437 -18.41 -3.65 4.10
CA ASN A 437 -18.54 -2.42 4.85
C ASN A 437 -19.34 -1.43 4.02
N SER A 438 -20.36 -0.82 4.61
CA SER A 438 -21.16 0.21 3.98
C SER A 438 -21.16 1.44 4.87
N GLU A 439 -20.84 2.60 4.30
CA GLU A 439 -20.78 3.88 5.00
C GLU A 439 -21.57 4.95 4.26
N LEU A 440 -22.34 5.70 5.01
CA LEU A 440 -22.88 6.97 4.58
C LEU A 440 -22.05 8.08 5.23
N ARG A 441 -21.28 8.79 4.44
CA ARG A 441 -20.36 9.85 4.86
C ARG A 441 -20.99 11.20 4.62
N TRP A 442 -20.93 12.06 5.63
CA TRP A 442 -21.40 13.44 5.58
C TRP A 442 -20.26 14.41 5.82
N PHE A 443 -20.01 15.28 4.85
CA PHE A 443 -18.99 16.34 4.87
C PHE A 443 -19.69 17.71 4.91
N PRO A 444 -20.02 18.27 6.09
CA PRO A 444 -20.76 19.52 6.20
C PRO A 444 -20.01 20.76 5.71
N GLY A 445 -18.73 20.61 5.37
CA GLY A 445 -17.87 21.74 4.99
C GLY A 445 -17.36 22.54 6.20
N TRP A 446 -17.63 22.10 7.43
CA TRP A 446 -17.22 22.80 8.65
C TRP A 446 -15.72 22.68 8.85
N LYS A 447 -15.10 23.85 9.01
CA LYS A 447 -13.67 23.97 9.32
C LYS A 447 -13.51 24.78 10.59
N THR A 448 -12.71 24.26 11.51
CA THR A 448 -12.33 24.98 12.74
C THR A 448 -10.81 25.02 12.77
N TRP A 449 -10.24 26.21 12.50
CA TRP A 449 -8.81 26.42 12.37
C TRP A 449 -8.18 25.50 11.30
N ILE A 450 -7.44 24.47 11.72
CA ILE A 450 -6.78 23.48 10.82
C ILE A 450 -7.54 22.16 10.73
N LEU A 451 -8.74 22.07 11.30
CA LEU A 451 -9.51 20.84 11.41
C LEU A 451 -10.77 20.90 10.54
N GLY A 452 -10.98 19.87 9.75
CA GLY A 452 -12.23 19.58 9.05
C GLY A 452 -13.02 18.51 9.81
N TRP A 453 -14.36 18.57 9.76
CA TRP A 453 -15.25 17.67 10.51
C TRP A 453 -16.16 16.92 9.56
N SER A 454 -16.24 15.62 9.72
CA SER A 454 -17.20 14.78 8.99
C SER A 454 -17.79 13.72 9.90
N ALA A 455 -18.97 13.21 9.53
CA ALA A 455 -19.65 12.16 10.27
C ALA A 455 -19.94 10.98 9.34
N VAL A 456 -20.07 9.80 9.95
CA VAL A 456 -20.29 8.54 9.24
C VAL A 456 -21.37 7.74 9.96
N ALA A 457 -22.32 7.21 9.22
CA ALA A 457 -23.16 6.10 9.67
C ALA A 457 -22.70 4.84 8.92
N PHE A 458 -22.57 3.71 9.59
CA PHE A 458 -22.04 2.52 8.97
C PHE A 458 -22.82 1.24 9.31
N TYR A 459 -22.71 0.29 8.40
CA TYR A 459 -23.13 -1.09 8.57
C TYR A 459 -22.05 -2.01 8.05
N ASP A 460 -21.58 -2.91 8.91
CA ASP A 460 -20.58 -3.93 8.60
C ASP A 460 -21.22 -5.30 8.73
N ASN A 461 -20.91 -6.20 7.81
CA ASN A 461 -21.25 -7.60 7.95
C ASN A 461 -20.18 -8.51 7.38
N GLY A 462 -20.11 -9.74 7.87
CA GLY A 462 -19.16 -10.70 7.37
C GLY A 462 -19.22 -12.03 8.09
N THR A 463 -18.50 -13.00 7.53
CA THR A 463 -18.37 -14.35 8.08
C THR A 463 -17.04 -14.96 7.71
N VAL A 464 -16.66 -15.98 8.46
CA VAL A 464 -15.56 -16.90 8.17
C VAL A 464 -16.09 -18.32 8.12
N TRP A 465 -15.42 -19.20 7.37
CA TRP A 465 -15.79 -20.61 7.31
C TRP A 465 -14.58 -21.51 7.07
N GLY A 466 -14.71 -22.79 7.43
CA GLY A 466 -13.71 -23.82 7.18
C GLY A 466 -13.66 -24.25 5.72
N GLN A 467 -12.56 -24.86 5.33
CA GLN A 467 -12.43 -25.45 4.00
C GLN A 467 -13.37 -26.67 3.89
N GLY A 468 -14.21 -26.68 2.86
CA GLY A 468 -15.21 -27.72 2.65
C GLY A 468 -16.59 -27.37 3.18
N ASP A 469 -16.72 -26.38 4.06
CA ASP A 469 -18.02 -25.90 4.52
C ASP A 469 -18.66 -25.01 3.46
N PRO A 470 -19.95 -25.19 3.14
CA PRO A 470 -20.64 -24.28 2.24
C PRO A 470 -20.89 -22.92 2.91
N LEU A 471 -20.66 -21.83 2.17
CA LEU A 471 -20.92 -20.48 2.67
C LEU A 471 -22.37 -20.30 3.16
N SER A 472 -23.32 -21.02 2.56
CA SER A 472 -24.75 -20.99 2.95
C SER A 472 -25.05 -21.53 4.34
N SER A 473 -24.14 -22.31 4.93
CA SER A 473 -24.31 -22.86 6.30
C SER A 473 -23.65 -21.98 7.37
N THR A 474 -22.96 -20.92 6.99
CA THR A 474 -22.25 -20.06 7.93
C THR A 474 -23.14 -18.95 8.48
N ARG A 475 -22.89 -18.58 9.74
CA ARG A 475 -23.55 -17.45 10.37
C ARG A 475 -22.85 -16.15 9.97
N PHE A 476 -23.59 -15.20 9.44
CA PHE A 476 -23.12 -13.83 9.24
C PHE A 476 -23.21 -13.04 10.55
N HIS A 477 -22.19 -12.25 10.80
CA HIS A 477 -22.06 -11.35 11.92
C HIS A 477 -22.32 -9.93 11.45
N HIS A 478 -22.97 -9.11 12.27
CA HIS A 478 -23.45 -7.78 11.87
C HIS A 478 -23.11 -6.73 12.91
N ALA A 479 -22.71 -5.55 12.46
CA ALA A 479 -22.54 -4.38 13.30
C ALA A 479 -23.08 -3.13 12.60
N VAL A 480 -23.64 -2.22 13.39
CA VAL A 480 -24.07 -0.88 12.95
C VAL A 480 -23.44 0.16 13.86
N GLY A 481 -23.28 1.37 13.38
CA GLY A 481 -22.75 2.41 14.24
C GLY A 481 -22.70 3.78 13.59
N LEU A 482 -22.21 4.71 14.42
CA LEU A 482 -21.97 6.10 14.03
C LEU A 482 -20.51 6.44 14.29
N GLY A 483 -19.96 7.31 13.48
CA GLY A 483 -18.58 7.73 13.62
C GLY A 483 -18.39 9.22 13.38
N LEU A 484 -17.43 9.79 14.08
CA LEU A 484 -16.91 11.14 13.87
C LEU A 484 -15.52 11.04 13.26
N ARG A 485 -15.24 11.91 12.30
CA ARG A 485 -13.92 12.06 11.66
C ARG A 485 -13.45 13.49 11.84
N ILE A 486 -12.21 13.64 12.30
CA ILE A 486 -11.54 14.92 12.41
C ILE A 486 -10.33 14.89 11.48
N HIS A 487 -10.39 15.69 10.42
CA HIS A 487 -9.38 15.76 9.37
C HIS A 487 -8.40 16.88 9.68
N ASN A 488 -7.12 16.60 9.77
CA ASN A 488 -6.08 17.62 9.86
C ASN A 488 -5.76 18.18 8.46
N LEU A 489 -6.22 19.39 8.18
CA LEU A 489 -6.10 20.05 6.86
C LEU A 489 -4.68 20.61 6.59
N LYS A 490 -3.78 20.58 7.57
CA LYS A 490 -2.39 21.06 7.45
C LYS A 490 -1.36 19.94 7.59
N ALA A 491 -1.77 18.71 7.91
CA ALA A 491 -0.85 17.59 7.94
C ALA A 491 -0.29 17.33 6.54
N ALA A 492 1.02 17.25 6.45
CA ALA A 492 1.69 16.84 5.22
C ALA A 492 1.78 15.31 5.19
N GLY A 493 1.19 14.69 4.19
CA GLY A 493 1.15 13.23 4.01
C GLY A 493 -0.27 12.70 4.04
N ASP A 494 -0.40 11.39 3.85
CA ASP A 494 -1.67 10.70 3.87
C ASP A 494 -2.40 11.03 5.16
N ASP A 495 -3.51 11.60 5.03
CA ASP A 495 -4.41 12.27 5.94
C ASP A 495 -4.40 11.75 7.37
N ALA A 496 -3.91 12.55 8.29
CA ALA A 496 -4.17 12.31 9.70
C ALA A 496 -5.66 12.54 9.97
N VAL A 497 -6.46 11.50 9.81
CA VAL A 497 -7.87 11.47 10.17
C VAL A 497 -7.99 10.80 11.53
N PHE A 498 -8.42 11.53 12.52
CA PHE A 498 -8.81 10.95 13.80
C PHE A 498 -10.22 10.39 13.68
N ARG A 499 -10.35 9.10 13.90
CA ARG A 499 -11.58 8.34 13.78
C ARG A 499 -12.11 7.95 15.17
N PHE A 500 -13.38 8.25 15.40
CA PHE A 500 -14.11 7.85 16.60
C PHE A 500 -15.38 7.13 16.15
N ASP A 501 -15.46 5.82 16.33
CA ASP A 501 -16.62 5.02 15.97
C ASP A 501 -17.28 4.45 17.24
N LEU A 502 -18.59 4.54 17.32
CA LEU A 502 -19.41 3.86 18.28
C LEU A 502 -20.17 2.74 17.57
N ALA A 503 -19.76 1.50 17.81
CA ALA A 503 -20.30 0.33 17.15
C ALA A 503 -21.25 -0.46 18.06
N TYR A 504 -22.39 -0.83 17.55
CA TYR A 504 -23.34 -1.75 18.17
C TYR A 504 -23.20 -3.12 17.53
N ASN A 505 -22.84 -4.11 18.35
CA ASN A 505 -22.72 -5.50 17.94
C ASN A 505 -24.11 -6.15 17.99
N MET A 506 -24.63 -6.52 16.82
CA MET A 506 -25.99 -7.06 16.69
C MET A 506 -26.13 -8.49 17.24
N ASP A 507 -25.02 -9.25 17.32
CA ASP A 507 -25.06 -10.60 17.88
C ASP A 507 -25.21 -10.61 19.40
N THR A 508 -24.52 -9.67 20.07
CA THR A 508 -24.55 -9.56 21.53
C THR A 508 -25.61 -8.59 22.05
N GLY A 509 -26.18 -7.78 21.18
CA GLY A 509 -27.13 -6.74 21.54
C GLY A 509 -26.51 -5.62 22.40
N LYS A 510 -25.19 -5.37 22.27
CA LYS A 510 -24.46 -4.41 23.11
C LYS A 510 -23.64 -3.44 22.27
N ILE A 511 -23.44 -2.25 22.83
CA ILE A 511 -22.43 -1.32 22.33
C ILE A 511 -21.07 -1.90 22.69
N ALA A 512 -20.22 -2.10 21.68
CA ALA A 512 -18.91 -2.74 21.84
C ALA A 512 -17.83 -1.79 22.39
N GLY A 513 -18.22 -0.53 22.70
CA GLY A 513 -17.30 0.51 23.13
C GLY A 513 -16.93 1.48 22.03
N LEU A 514 -16.14 2.47 22.40
CA LEU A 514 -15.58 3.45 21.46
C LEU A 514 -14.37 2.86 20.76
N ILE A 515 -14.38 2.91 19.43
CA ILE A 515 -13.21 2.61 18.61
C ILE A 515 -12.56 3.94 18.25
N PHE A 516 -11.33 4.12 18.68
CA PHE A 516 -10.49 5.26 18.28
C PHE A 516 -9.33 4.75 17.44
N ASN A 517 -9.05 5.40 16.32
CA ASN A 517 -7.88 5.11 15.51
C ASN A 517 -7.46 6.36 14.72
N ILE A 518 -6.24 6.35 14.24
CA ILE A 518 -5.74 7.31 13.26
C ILE A 518 -5.87 6.65 11.89
N ASN A 519 -6.43 7.33 10.91
CA ASN A 519 -6.80 6.93 9.55
C ASN A 519 -8.26 6.48 9.40
N GLN A 520 -8.72 6.43 8.15
CA GLN A 520 -10.05 5.93 7.79
C GLN A 520 -10.20 4.44 8.11
N ALA A 521 -11.43 3.97 8.26
CA ALA A 521 -11.71 2.55 8.47
C ALA A 521 -11.21 1.66 7.31
N PHE A 522 -11.25 2.22 6.10
CA PHE A 522 -10.63 1.66 4.90
C PHE A 522 -10.35 2.82 3.92
N SER A 523 -9.19 2.79 3.29
CA SER A 523 -8.84 3.77 2.28
C SER A 523 -9.62 3.52 0.99
N ALA A 524 -10.06 4.61 0.38
CA ALA A 524 -10.77 4.58 -0.89
C ALA A 524 -9.86 4.31 -2.08
N PHE A 525 -8.57 4.60 -1.97
CA PHE A 525 -7.71 4.67 -3.14
C PHE A 525 -6.45 3.85 -2.99
N SER A 526 -6.25 2.93 -3.92
CA SER A 526 -4.95 2.33 -4.17
C SER A 526 -4.44 2.81 -5.54
N SER A 527 -3.31 3.49 -5.58
CA SER A 527 -2.64 3.76 -6.86
C SER A 527 -2.20 2.44 -7.49
N HIS A 528 -2.44 2.29 -8.79
CA HIS A 528 -1.91 1.16 -9.54
C HIS A 528 -0.38 1.26 -9.56
N LYS A 529 0.30 0.26 -9.01
CA LYS A 529 1.76 0.18 -8.95
C LYS A 529 2.21 -1.16 -9.52
N TYR A 530 3.40 -1.20 -10.07
CA TYR A 530 4.03 -2.46 -10.44
C TYR A 530 4.07 -3.40 -9.23
N ARG A 531 3.71 -4.66 -9.47
CA ARG A 531 3.75 -5.76 -8.49
C ARG A 531 4.58 -6.89 -9.07
N ALA A 532 5.62 -7.26 -8.35
CA ALA A 532 6.42 -8.42 -8.70
C ALA A 532 5.58 -9.71 -8.63
N PRO A 533 5.83 -10.70 -9.49
CA PRO A 533 5.12 -11.96 -9.43
C PRO A 533 5.43 -12.73 -8.14
N ASP A 534 4.37 -13.24 -7.51
CA ASP A 534 4.45 -14.14 -6.37
C ASP A 534 3.30 -15.16 -6.42
N VAL A 535 3.35 -16.17 -5.58
CA VAL A 535 2.27 -17.14 -5.41
C VAL A 535 1.13 -16.46 -4.65
N LEU A 536 -0.02 -16.32 -5.28
CA LEU A 536 -1.18 -15.65 -4.72
C LEU A 536 -1.77 -16.43 -3.54
N GLY A 537 -2.09 -15.71 -2.46
CA GLY A 537 -2.60 -16.32 -1.23
C GLY A 537 -1.53 -17.00 -0.36
N ARG A 538 -0.23 -16.87 -0.71
CA ARG A 538 0.88 -17.35 0.10
C ARG A 538 0.95 -16.59 1.44
N ASP A 539 1.11 -15.28 1.35
CA ASP A 539 1.16 -14.43 2.51
C ASP A 539 -0.27 -14.08 2.92
N ILE A 540 -0.72 -14.71 3.97
CA ILE A 540 -2.04 -14.46 4.50
C ILE A 540 -2.00 -13.12 5.20
N ASP A 541 -2.79 -12.20 4.68
CA ASP A 541 -3.00 -10.90 5.29
C ASP A 541 -3.72 -11.09 6.64
N LEU A 542 -2.96 -11.19 7.70
CA LEU A 542 -3.45 -11.27 9.08
C LEU A 542 -3.82 -9.89 9.65
N GLN A 543 -3.79 -8.84 8.79
CA GLN A 543 -4.20 -7.48 9.14
C GLN A 543 -5.68 -7.25 8.98
#